data_d69b0650a202c0db8453b405a648d0e5
#
_entry.id   d69b0650a202c0db8453b405a648d0e5
#
_cell.length_a   1.000
_cell.length_b   1.000
_cell.length_c   1.000
_cell.angle_alpha   90.00
_cell.angle_beta   90.00
_cell.angle_gamma   90.00
#
_symmetry.space_group_name_H-M   'P 1'
#
loop_
_entity.id
_entity.type
_entity.pdbx_description
1 polymer ?
#
loop_
_entity_poly.entity_id
_entity_poly.type
_entity_poly.pdbx_seq_one_letter_code
_entity_poly.pdbx_strand_id
1 'polypeptide(L)'
;MKFLRCKEVPPSTGKRVAIIGAGPAGLGAAGILRCKGHEVVVYDQNPEPGGLVMFGIPITRIPKGPVRKGIQELIDAGVKFVLRTKVDMTGDLGLMDEVVSPAERVKLEDIINEYDAVLIATGTWKTRDMGVPGEDLPWVYPAVEWIVAVHMAKYGYKPWDKVPKLEGRVLVIGGGLTAADAVLMPLTYEEFKGKVKEVVLSYRRTAEYAPMGKREVDNLIAAGAKYWELTQPVEFKEENGKKIVRFVKMRLVQTSAERRPRPVPIEGSEFEEEFDYVLKAVGVLATPPIKDGCCGIKVDPHGTIVTDDNFMTTREGVFAAGDVRHGPSLIGPALKSGMDAAKKIHEYLMSK
;
A
#
# COMPACT_ATOMS: atom_id res chain seq x y z
N MET A 1 -18.09 -0.44 -5.30
CA MET A 1 -17.05 -0.50 -6.39
C MET A 1 -17.41 -1.68 -7.29
N LYS A 2 -17.37 -1.52 -8.61
CA LYS A 2 -17.81 -2.58 -9.55
C LYS A 2 -16.60 -3.16 -10.29
N PHE A 3 -16.34 -4.45 -10.09
CA PHE A 3 -15.23 -5.17 -10.75
C PHE A 3 -15.72 -6.02 -11.93
N LEU A 4 -16.83 -6.73 -11.77
CA LEU A 4 -17.43 -7.52 -12.85
C LEU A 4 -18.05 -6.61 -13.93
N ARG A 5 -17.72 -6.82 -15.21
CA ARG A 5 -18.09 -5.91 -16.31
C ARG A 5 -19.07 -6.50 -17.31
N CYS A 6 -19.46 -7.75 -17.16
CA CYS A 6 -20.48 -8.42 -17.98
C CYS A 6 -21.77 -8.65 -17.17
N LYS A 7 -22.87 -8.83 -17.86
CA LYS A 7 -24.15 -9.22 -17.26
C LYS A 7 -24.20 -10.73 -17.03
N GLU A 8 -23.69 -11.49 -18.00
CA GLU A 8 -23.62 -12.94 -17.96
C GLU A 8 -22.20 -13.39 -18.26
N VAL A 9 -21.75 -14.43 -17.58
CA VAL A 9 -20.44 -15.03 -17.80
C VAL A 9 -20.54 -15.94 -19.04
N PRO A 10 -19.68 -15.73 -20.06
CA PRO A 10 -19.70 -16.57 -21.25
C PRO A 10 -19.24 -18.01 -20.95
N PRO A 11 -19.45 -18.95 -21.90
CA PRO A 11 -18.93 -20.31 -21.77
C PRO A 11 -17.43 -20.34 -21.47
N SER A 12 -17.00 -21.40 -20.80
CA SER A 12 -15.59 -21.58 -20.42
C SER A 12 -14.69 -21.68 -21.65
N THR A 13 -13.56 -21.01 -21.62
CA THR A 13 -12.47 -21.13 -22.62
C THR A 13 -11.59 -22.34 -22.37
N GLY A 14 -11.73 -23.01 -21.20
CA GLY A 14 -10.81 -24.05 -20.74
C GLY A 14 -9.48 -23.53 -20.22
N LYS A 15 -9.23 -22.21 -20.26
CA LYS A 15 -7.99 -21.59 -19.78
C LYS A 15 -8.10 -21.16 -18.32
N ARG A 16 -7.02 -21.38 -17.56
CA ARG A 16 -6.91 -21.06 -16.12
C ARG A 16 -5.91 -19.94 -15.89
N VAL A 17 -6.30 -18.91 -15.16
CA VAL A 17 -5.46 -17.77 -14.80
C VAL A 17 -5.36 -17.64 -13.29
N ALA A 18 -4.13 -17.55 -12.78
CA ALA A 18 -3.87 -17.16 -11.41
C ALA A 18 -3.58 -15.66 -11.30
N ILE A 19 -4.13 -15.01 -10.30
CA ILE A 19 -3.85 -13.62 -9.95
C ILE A 19 -3.25 -13.60 -8.55
N ILE A 20 -2.10 -12.96 -8.40
CA ILE A 20 -1.41 -12.81 -7.13
C ILE A 20 -1.65 -11.41 -6.60
N GLY A 21 -2.53 -11.31 -5.61
CA GLY A 21 -2.98 -10.05 -5.02
C GLY A 21 -4.41 -9.69 -5.39
N ALA A 22 -5.26 -9.54 -4.38
CA ALA A 22 -6.68 -9.15 -4.49
C ALA A 22 -6.90 -7.65 -4.21
N GLY A 23 -5.94 -6.80 -4.55
CA GLY A 23 -6.10 -5.35 -4.55
C GLY A 23 -6.86 -4.86 -5.79
N PRO A 24 -6.99 -3.54 -6.00
CA PRO A 24 -7.72 -2.98 -7.13
C PRO A 24 -7.30 -3.54 -8.49
N ALA A 25 -5.99 -3.69 -8.73
CA ALA A 25 -5.48 -4.23 -9.99
C ALA A 25 -5.90 -5.69 -10.19
N GLY A 26 -5.71 -6.53 -9.17
CA GLY A 26 -6.09 -7.95 -9.23
C GLY A 26 -7.61 -8.15 -9.38
N LEU A 27 -8.41 -7.41 -8.62
CA LEU A 27 -9.87 -7.49 -8.70
C LEU A 27 -10.41 -6.97 -10.05
N GLY A 28 -9.82 -5.90 -10.58
CA GLY A 28 -10.16 -5.40 -11.91
C GLY A 28 -9.85 -6.41 -13.02
N ALA A 29 -8.68 -7.06 -12.92
CA ALA A 29 -8.29 -8.11 -13.83
C ALA A 29 -9.21 -9.34 -13.73
N ALA A 30 -9.52 -9.77 -12.51
CA ALA A 30 -10.41 -10.91 -12.28
C ALA A 30 -11.78 -10.72 -12.95
N GLY A 31 -12.35 -9.51 -12.83
CA GLY A 31 -13.62 -9.21 -13.48
C GLY A 31 -13.59 -9.28 -15.01
N ILE A 32 -12.52 -8.75 -15.62
CA ILE A 32 -12.36 -8.81 -17.08
C ILE A 32 -12.13 -10.26 -17.54
N LEU A 33 -11.22 -10.98 -16.91
CA LEU A 33 -10.89 -12.37 -17.30
C LEU A 33 -12.09 -13.30 -17.13
N ARG A 34 -12.86 -13.13 -16.06
CA ARG A 34 -14.07 -13.93 -15.86
C ARG A 34 -15.13 -13.63 -16.92
N CYS A 35 -15.29 -12.37 -17.31
CA CYS A 35 -16.16 -11.95 -18.41
C CYS A 35 -15.67 -12.38 -19.80
N LYS A 36 -14.49 -12.95 -19.90
CA LYS A 36 -13.94 -13.59 -21.09
C LYS A 36 -14.05 -15.12 -21.05
N GLY A 37 -14.64 -15.68 -19.99
CA GLY A 37 -14.86 -17.12 -19.84
C GLY A 37 -13.70 -17.91 -19.25
N HIS A 38 -12.64 -17.22 -18.76
CA HIS A 38 -11.52 -17.92 -18.13
C HIS A 38 -11.87 -18.36 -16.70
N GLU A 39 -11.28 -19.46 -16.26
CA GLU A 39 -11.25 -19.81 -14.85
C GLU A 39 -10.22 -18.90 -14.14
N VAL A 40 -10.64 -18.22 -13.07
CA VAL A 40 -9.83 -17.25 -12.36
C VAL A 40 -9.70 -17.65 -10.90
N VAL A 41 -8.46 -17.76 -10.43
CA VAL A 41 -8.12 -18.01 -9.01
C VAL A 41 -7.24 -16.85 -8.53
N VAL A 42 -7.68 -16.19 -7.46
CA VAL A 42 -6.97 -15.05 -6.87
C VAL A 42 -6.39 -15.46 -5.53
N TYR A 43 -5.07 -15.34 -5.40
CA TYR A 43 -4.33 -15.58 -4.17
C TYR A 43 -4.11 -14.26 -3.44
N ASP A 44 -4.36 -14.22 -2.14
CA ASP A 44 -4.06 -13.04 -1.33
C ASP A 44 -3.62 -13.43 0.09
N GLN A 45 -2.66 -12.70 0.63
CA GLN A 45 -2.16 -12.90 1.98
C GLN A 45 -3.14 -12.47 3.06
N ASN A 46 -4.07 -11.57 2.73
CA ASN A 46 -5.04 -11.02 3.66
C ASN A 46 -6.21 -11.99 3.94
N PRO A 47 -6.94 -11.80 5.05
CA PRO A 47 -8.10 -12.63 5.38
C PRO A 47 -9.34 -12.32 4.54
N GLU A 48 -9.38 -11.18 3.84
CA GLU A 48 -10.42 -10.85 2.86
C GLU A 48 -9.83 -10.08 1.67
N PRO A 49 -10.47 -10.14 0.48
CA PRO A 49 -10.01 -9.41 -0.70
C PRO A 49 -10.21 -7.91 -0.55
N GLY A 50 -9.47 -7.13 -1.32
CA GLY A 50 -9.59 -5.67 -1.41
C GLY A 50 -8.25 -4.94 -1.26
N GLY A 51 -7.20 -5.62 -0.80
CA GLY A 51 -5.88 -5.04 -0.65
C GLY A 51 -5.88 -3.79 0.24
N LEU A 52 -5.10 -2.79 -0.10
CA LEU A 52 -5.04 -1.54 0.66
C LEU A 52 -6.34 -0.73 0.65
N VAL A 53 -7.25 -0.95 -0.30
CA VAL A 53 -8.59 -0.34 -0.25
C VAL A 53 -9.37 -0.80 0.98
N MET A 54 -9.19 -2.06 1.38
CA MET A 54 -9.79 -2.59 2.60
C MET A 54 -8.98 -2.24 3.85
N PHE A 55 -7.68 -2.49 3.82
CA PHE A 55 -6.83 -2.49 5.01
C PHE A 55 -5.95 -1.25 5.17
N GLY A 56 -5.70 -0.49 4.11
CA GLY A 56 -4.77 0.65 4.10
C GLY A 56 -5.43 2.03 4.00
N ILE A 57 -6.75 2.09 3.80
CA ILE A 57 -7.50 3.35 3.67
C ILE A 57 -8.60 3.40 4.74
N PRO A 58 -8.76 4.51 5.47
CA PRO A 58 -9.79 4.64 6.50
C PRO A 58 -11.21 4.45 5.96
N ILE A 59 -12.09 3.89 6.79
CA ILE A 59 -13.51 3.71 6.47
C ILE A 59 -14.24 5.04 6.24
N THR A 60 -13.75 6.12 6.84
CA THR A 60 -14.25 7.48 6.65
C THR A 60 -13.97 8.04 5.27
N ARG A 61 -12.92 7.56 4.61
CA ARG A 61 -12.55 7.95 3.24
C ARG A 61 -13.21 7.05 2.20
N ILE A 62 -13.21 5.73 2.42
CA ILE A 62 -13.84 4.74 1.53
C ILE A 62 -14.68 3.77 2.35
N PRO A 63 -16.03 3.83 2.24
CA PRO A 63 -16.91 2.85 2.85
C PRO A 63 -16.64 1.44 2.30
N LYS A 64 -16.58 0.44 3.18
CA LYS A 64 -16.19 -0.94 2.81
C LYS A 64 -17.34 -1.77 2.23
N GLY A 65 -18.59 -1.42 2.53
CA GLY A 65 -19.76 -2.11 1.99
C GLY A 65 -19.78 -2.21 0.46
N PRO A 66 -19.64 -1.09 -0.28
CA PRO A 66 -19.59 -1.14 -1.75
C PRO A 66 -18.41 -1.93 -2.33
N VAL A 67 -17.28 -2.01 -1.61
CA VAL A 67 -16.12 -2.82 -2.02
C VAL A 67 -16.45 -4.30 -1.86
N ARG A 68 -16.95 -4.70 -0.69
CA ARG A 68 -17.37 -6.08 -0.40
C ARG A 68 -18.46 -6.57 -1.35
N LYS A 69 -19.43 -5.68 -1.70
CA LYS A 69 -20.46 -6.01 -2.69
C LYS A 69 -19.85 -6.32 -4.05
N GLY A 70 -18.90 -5.52 -4.54
CA GLY A 70 -18.24 -5.77 -5.81
C GLY A 70 -17.39 -7.06 -5.81
N ILE A 71 -16.80 -7.41 -4.67
CA ILE A 71 -16.09 -8.69 -4.49
C ILE A 71 -17.08 -9.86 -4.49
N GLN A 72 -18.23 -9.72 -3.84
CA GLN A 72 -19.26 -10.77 -3.83
C GLN A 72 -19.79 -11.04 -5.25
N GLU A 73 -19.96 -10.02 -6.08
CA GLU A 73 -20.34 -10.19 -7.50
C GLU A 73 -19.31 -11.03 -8.26
N LEU A 74 -18.00 -10.90 -7.96
CA LEU A 74 -16.96 -11.77 -8.55
C LEU A 74 -17.07 -13.21 -8.07
N ILE A 75 -17.31 -13.42 -6.78
CA ILE A 75 -17.49 -14.76 -6.17
C ILE A 75 -18.70 -15.44 -6.82
N ASP A 76 -19.82 -14.73 -6.90
CA ASP A 76 -21.06 -15.25 -7.52
C ASP A 76 -20.88 -15.58 -9.01
N ALA A 77 -19.99 -14.86 -9.69
CA ALA A 77 -19.60 -15.14 -11.07
C ALA A 77 -18.59 -16.30 -11.20
N GLY A 78 -18.15 -16.91 -10.10
CA GLY A 78 -17.27 -18.08 -10.09
C GLY A 78 -15.77 -17.76 -9.99
N VAL A 79 -15.36 -16.55 -9.61
CA VAL A 79 -13.97 -16.26 -9.25
C VAL A 79 -13.68 -16.91 -7.90
N LYS A 80 -12.60 -17.68 -7.84
CA LYS A 80 -12.15 -18.34 -6.61
C LYS A 80 -11.10 -17.49 -5.91
N PHE A 81 -11.19 -17.38 -4.58
CA PHE A 81 -10.22 -16.69 -3.74
C PHE A 81 -9.53 -17.67 -2.81
N VAL A 82 -8.20 -17.66 -2.80
CA VAL A 82 -7.34 -18.41 -1.88
C VAL A 82 -6.70 -17.37 -0.95
N LEU A 83 -7.35 -17.17 0.20
CA LEU A 83 -7.01 -16.12 1.16
C LEU A 83 -6.03 -16.62 2.22
N ARG A 84 -5.49 -15.71 3.03
CA ARG A 84 -4.45 -15.98 4.03
C ARG A 84 -3.26 -16.76 3.47
N THR A 85 -3.03 -16.62 2.18
CA THR A 85 -2.00 -17.36 1.44
C THR A 85 -1.06 -16.36 0.78
N LYS A 86 0.17 -16.28 1.27
CA LYS A 86 1.21 -15.45 0.68
C LYS A 86 1.95 -16.24 -0.39
N VAL A 87 1.91 -15.73 -1.60
CA VAL A 87 2.76 -16.21 -2.68
C VAL A 87 4.09 -15.45 -2.59
N ASP A 88 5.16 -16.15 -2.28
CA ASP A 88 6.45 -15.52 -2.01
C ASP A 88 7.62 -16.45 -2.26
N MET A 89 8.67 -15.91 -2.87
CA MET A 89 9.98 -16.54 -3.03
C MET A 89 11.14 -15.61 -2.62
N THR A 90 10.84 -14.51 -1.94
CA THR A 90 11.88 -13.60 -1.45
C THR A 90 12.60 -14.17 -0.22
N GLY A 91 11.88 -14.96 0.57
CA GLY A 91 12.33 -15.42 1.88
C GLY A 91 12.37 -14.34 2.95
N ASP A 92 11.95 -13.13 2.63
CA ASP A 92 11.98 -12.00 3.55
C ASP A 92 10.74 -12.00 4.45
N LEU A 93 10.97 -12.01 5.76
CA LEU A 93 9.94 -11.83 6.78
C LEU A 93 10.02 -10.38 7.24
N GLY A 94 9.09 -9.54 6.80
CA GLY A 94 9.00 -8.15 7.19
C GLY A 94 7.89 -7.90 8.23
N LEU A 95 7.86 -6.68 8.76
CA LEU A 95 6.82 -6.27 9.72
C LEU A 95 5.40 -6.51 9.18
N MET A 96 5.17 -6.36 7.87
CA MET A 96 3.87 -6.62 7.27
C MET A 96 3.46 -8.10 7.40
N ASP A 97 4.41 -9.04 7.38
CA ASP A 97 4.10 -10.45 7.61
C ASP A 97 3.62 -10.73 9.03
N GLU A 98 4.16 -10.02 10.02
CA GLU A 98 3.69 -10.08 11.41
C GLU A 98 2.29 -9.45 11.54
N VAL A 99 2.05 -8.34 10.85
CA VAL A 99 0.77 -7.62 10.87
C VAL A 99 -0.33 -8.45 10.21
N VAL A 100 -0.09 -8.99 9.01
CA VAL A 100 -1.08 -9.75 8.22
C VAL A 100 -1.18 -11.19 8.71
N SER A 101 -0.08 -11.81 9.11
CA SER A 101 0.02 -13.19 9.61
C SER A 101 -0.65 -14.21 8.66
N PRO A 102 -0.13 -14.38 7.42
CA PRO A 102 -0.68 -15.36 6.49
C PRO A 102 -0.56 -16.77 7.06
N ALA A 103 -1.59 -17.60 6.83
CA ALA A 103 -1.62 -18.98 7.31
C ALA A 103 -0.75 -19.91 6.46
N GLU A 104 -0.67 -19.63 5.16
CA GLU A 104 0.05 -20.45 4.18
C GLU A 104 1.02 -19.61 3.35
N ARG A 105 2.11 -20.26 2.90
CA ARG A 105 3.06 -19.70 1.94
C ARG A 105 3.21 -20.65 0.76
N VAL A 106 3.10 -20.11 -0.45
CA VAL A 106 3.18 -20.85 -1.72
C VAL A 106 4.27 -20.24 -2.59
N LYS A 107 5.02 -21.08 -3.26
CA LYS A 107 6.04 -20.61 -4.21
C LYS A 107 5.39 -20.12 -5.50
N LEU A 108 5.84 -18.98 -6.01
CA LEU A 108 5.37 -18.44 -7.28
C LEU A 108 5.61 -19.42 -8.44
N GLU A 109 6.75 -20.13 -8.45
CA GLU A 109 7.08 -21.11 -9.50
C GLU A 109 6.06 -22.25 -9.58
N ASP A 110 5.52 -22.71 -8.44
CA ASP A 110 4.49 -23.76 -8.41
C ASP A 110 3.21 -23.27 -9.09
N ILE A 111 2.81 -22.00 -8.84
CA ILE A 111 1.65 -21.38 -9.48
C ILE A 111 1.89 -21.19 -10.99
N ILE A 112 3.07 -20.72 -11.39
CA ILE A 112 3.42 -20.55 -12.81
C ILE A 112 3.28 -21.88 -13.58
N ASN A 113 3.69 -22.98 -12.96
CA ASN A 113 3.63 -24.31 -13.56
C ASN A 113 2.21 -24.90 -13.62
N GLU A 114 1.30 -24.41 -12.77
CA GLU A 114 -0.08 -24.95 -12.68
C GLU A 114 -1.09 -24.23 -13.60
N TYR A 115 -0.85 -22.96 -13.93
CA TYR A 115 -1.81 -22.11 -14.63
C TYR A 115 -1.33 -21.76 -16.04
N ASP A 116 -2.29 -21.49 -16.97
CA ASP A 116 -1.97 -21.08 -18.34
C ASP A 116 -1.38 -19.67 -18.43
N ALA A 117 -1.74 -18.79 -17.50
CA ALA A 117 -1.14 -17.47 -17.30
C ALA A 117 -1.21 -17.04 -15.83
N VAL A 118 -0.28 -16.18 -15.44
CA VAL A 118 -0.21 -15.63 -14.08
C VAL A 118 -0.11 -14.11 -14.15
N LEU A 119 -0.92 -13.41 -13.36
CA LEU A 119 -0.81 -11.96 -13.15
C LEU A 119 -0.30 -11.66 -11.74
N ILE A 120 0.80 -10.95 -11.63
CA ILE A 120 1.34 -10.44 -10.37
C ILE A 120 0.78 -9.02 -10.15
N ALA A 121 0.02 -8.83 -9.08
CA ALA A 121 -0.64 -7.58 -8.70
C ALA A 121 -0.53 -7.32 -7.20
N THR A 122 0.65 -7.52 -6.62
CA THR A 122 0.90 -7.51 -5.18
C THR A 122 1.02 -6.12 -4.56
N GLY A 123 1.07 -5.06 -5.36
CA GLY A 123 1.02 -3.67 -4.89
C GLY A 123 2.28 -3.18 -4.16
N THR A 124 2.06 -2.26 -3.21
CA THR A 124 3.10 -1.55 -2.45
C THR A 124 2.71 -1.54 -0.97
N TRP A 125 3.28 -2.44 -0.16
CA TRP A 125 2.89 -2.67 1.23
C TRP A 125 3.96 -2.30 2.26
N LYS A 126 5.13 -1.84 1.82
CA LYS A 126 6.26 -1.53 2.68
C LYS A 126 6.52 -0.02 2.70
N THR A 127 6.45 0.58 3.88
CA THR A 127 6.87 1.98 4.07
C THR A 127 8.37 2.13 3.83
N ARG A 128 8.76 3.22 3.15
CA ARG A 128 10.16 3.58 2.94
C ARG A 128 10.84 3.92 4.26
N ASP A 129 12.13 3.61 4.34
CA ASP A 129 12.97 4.15 5.40
C ASP A 129 13.36 5.60 5.10
N MET A 130 13.60 6.36 6.15
CA MET A 130 14.06 7.75 6.07
C MET A 130 15.58 7.84 5.94
N GLY A 131 16.31 6.83 6.41
CA GLY A 131 17.76 6.81 6.46
C GLY A 131 18.33 7.70 7.57
N VAL A 132 17.59 7.88 8.66
CA VAL A 132 18.00 8.71 9.80
C VAL A 132 18.23 7.87 11.05
N PRO A 133 19.15 8.29 11.97
CA PRO A 133 19.37 7.57 13.21
C PRO A 133 18.09 7.41 14.03
N GLY A 134 17.89 6.22 14.60
CA GLY A 134 16.80 5.92 15.52
C GLY A 134 15.45 5.68 14.88
N GLU A 135 15.34 5.63 13.55
CA GLU A 135 14.07 5.40 12.87
C GLU A 135 13.47 3.99 13.07
N ASP A 136 14.23 3.08 13.65
CA ASP A 136 13.85 1.70 14.02
C ASP A 136 13.50 1.54 15.50
N LEU A 137 13.51 2.63 16.28
CA LEU A 137 13.11 2.60 17.69
C LEU A 137 11.65 2.13 17.86
N PRO A 138 11.32 1.44 18.97
CA PRO A 138 10.01 0.79 19.15
C PRO A 138 8.78 1.71 19.14
N TRP A 139 8.97 3.01 19.27
CA TRP A 139 7.91 4.03 19.23
C TRP A 139 7.81 4.77 17.89
N VAL A 140 8.64 4.38 16.91
CA VAL A 140 8.64 4.91 15.54
C VAL A 140 8.08 3.85 14.60
N TYR A 141 6.85 4.04 14.14
CA TYR A 141 6.16 3.04 13.32
C TYR A 141 6.12 3.44 11.85
N PRO A 142 6.27 2.50 10.92
CA PRO A 142 5.92 2.73 9.53
C PRO A 142 4.38 2.83 9.39
N ALA A 143 3.92 3.87 8.70
CA ALA A 143 2.50 4.26 8.73
C ALA A 143 1.58 3.24 8.05
N VAL A 144 1.95 2.68 6.91
CA VAL A 144 1.10 1.71 6.20
C VAL A 144 0.89 0.47 7.05
N GLU A 145 1.95 -0.06 7.63
CA GLU A 145 1.93 -1.25 8.49
C GLU A 145 1.08 -1.01 9.74
N TRP A 146 1.18 0.19 10.35
CA TRP A 146 0.33 0.57 11.48
C TRP A 146 -1.15 0.68 11.09
N ILE A 147 -1.46 1.34 9.96
CA ILE A 147 -2.83 1.48 9.45
C ILE A 147 -3.45 0.11 9.18
N VAL A 148 -2.70 -0.80 8.55
CA VAL A 148 -3.15 -2.17 8.28
C VAL A 148 -3.41 -2.92 9.59
N ALA A 149 -2.52 -2.80 10.59
CA ALA A 149 -2.72 -3.43 11.90
C ALA A 149 -4.00 -2.95 12.58
N VAL A 150 -4.27 -1.65 12.55
CA VAL A 150 -5.51 -1.06 13.09
C VAL A 150 -6.75 -1.64 12.39
N HIS A 151 -6.76 -1.71 11.06
CA HIS A 151 -7.90 -2.24 10.33
C HIS A 151 -8.06 -3.76 10.49
N MET A 152 -6.97 -4.51 10.60
CA MET A 152 -7.02 -5.94 10.95
C MET A 152 -7.73 -6.15 12.29
N ALA A 153 -7.41 -5.35 13.30
CA ALA A 153 -8.07 -5.43 14.60
C ALA A 153 -9.51 -4.95 14.53
N LYS A 154 -9.79 -3.85 13.84
CA LYS A 154 -11.12 -3.28 13.70
C LYS A 154 -12.10 -4.21 12.99
N TYR A 155 -11.63 -5.03 12.06
CA TYR A 155 -12.45 -6.03 11.37
C TYR A 155 -12.48 -7.39 12.08
N GLY A 156 -11.83 -7.54 13.24
CA GLY A 156 -11.84 -8.75 14.04
C GLY A 156 -10.85 -9.84 13.61
N TYR A 157 -9.90 -9.52 12.73
CA TYR A 157 -8.89 -10.48 12.27
C TYR A 157 -7.67 -10.56 13.18
N LYS A 158 -7.49 -9.58 14.05
CA LYS A 158 -6.38 -9.50 15.00
C LYS A 158 -6.87 -8.90 16.33
N PRO A 159 -6.37 -9.35 17.48
CA PRO A 159 -6.71 -8.71 18.76
C PRO A 159 -6.03 -7.34 18.87
N TRP A 160 -6.68 -6.41 19.57
CA TRP A 160 -6.21 -5.02 19.71
C TRP A 160 -4.88 -4.90 20.48
N ASP A 161 -4.55 -5.84 21.35
CA ASP A 161 -3.27 -5.88 22.07
C ASP A 161 -2.06 -6.16 21.17
N LYS A 162 -2.29 -6.58 19.92
CA LYS A 162 -1.28 -6.77 18.87
C LYS A 162 -1.12 -5.55 17.97
N VAL A 163 -1.97 -4.55 18.10
CA VAL A 163 -1.83 -3.29 17.36
C VAL A 163 -0.79 -2.41 18.08
N PRO A 164 0.20 -1.84 17.37
CA PRO A 164 1.15 -0.94 17.99
C PRO A 164 0.43 0.24 18.67
N LYS A 165 0.78 0.48 19.94
CA LYS A 165 0.11 1.47 20.78
C LYS A 165 0.29 2.87 20.24
N LEU A 166 -0.76 3.70 20.36
CA LEU A 166 -0.73 5.10 19.99
C LEU A 166 -1.50 5.91 21.03
N GLU A 167 -0.81 6.79 21.75
CA GLU A 167 -1.36 7.67 22.77
C GLU A 167 -0.50 8.91 22.95
N GLY A 168 -0.99 9.90 23.71
CA GLY A 168 -0.25 11.10 24.00
C GLY A 168 -0.04 12.00 22.79
N ARG A 169 1.17 12.50 22.63
CA ARG A 169 1.58 13.38 21.53
C ARG A 169 2.17 12.56 20.39
N VAL A 170 1.55 12.64 19.23
CA VAL A 170 1.88 11.82 18.04
C VAL A 170 2.42 12.71 16.93
N LEU A 171 3.56 12.32 16.37
CA LEU A 171 4.12 12.91 15.16
C LEU A 171 3.79 12.05 13.94
N VAL A 172 3.24 12.66 12.89
CA VAL A 172 3.11 12.05 11.57
C VAL A 172 4.06 12.77 10.61
N ILE A 173 4.83 12.01 9.83
CA ILE A 173 5.82 12.54 8.89
C ILE A 173 5.41 12.21 7.47
N GLY A 174 5.22 13.23 6.64
CA GLY A 174 4.92 13.04 5.22
C GLY A 174 3.96 14.07 4.64
N GLY A 175 3.76 14.02 3.33
CA GLY A 175 2.90 14.97 2.61
C GLY A 175 1.87 14.31 1.69
N GLY A 176 1.81 12.98 1.64
CA GLY A 176 0.88 12.21 0.81
C GLY A 176 -0.40 11.81 1.52
N LEU A 177 -1.31 11.15 0.80
CA LEU A 177 -2.60 10.70 1.36
C LEU A 177 -2.43 9.69 2.50
N THR A 178 -1.38 8.88 2.50
CA THR A 178 -1.08 7.99 3.64
C THR A 178 -0.80 8.78 4.92
N ALA A 179 -0.08 9.91 4.80
CA ALA A 179 0.13 10.82 5.94
C ALA A 179 -1.19 11.44 6.40
N ALA A 180 -2.05 11.86 5.47
CA ALA A 180 -3.39 12.35 5.81
C ALA A 180 -4.21 11.31 6.58
N ASP A 181 -4.21 10.07 6.13
CA ASP A 181 -4.91 8.97 6.79
C ASP A 181 -4.33 8.66 8.18
N ALA A 182 -2.99 8.67 8.30
CA ALA A 182 -2.29 8.50 9.57
C ALA A 182 -2.58 9.62 10.59
N VAL A 183 -2.91 10.82 10.13
CA VAL A 183 -3.37 11.95 10.97
C VAL A 183 -4.85 11.78 11.36
N LEU A 184 -5.71 11.46 10.39
CA LEU A 184 -7.16 11.39 10.62
C LEU A 184 -7.57 10.24 11.54
N MET A 185 -6.94 9.08 11.42
CA MET A 185 -7.33 7.91 12.22
C MET A 185 -7.20 8.16 13.73
N PRO A 186 -6.07 8.66 14.27
CA PRO A 186 -5.97 8.99 15.68
C PRO A 186 -6.95 10.05 16.16
N LEU A 187 -7.37 10.97 15.28
CA LEU A 187 -8.30 12.04 15.61
C LEU A 187 -9.78 11.63 15.53
N THR A 188 -10.11 10.61 14.73
CA THR A 188 -11.51 10.28 14.41
C THR A 188 -11.97 8.90 14.85
N TYR A 189 -11.06 7.94 15.05
CA TYR A 189 -11.43 6.60 15.47
C TYR A 189 -11.67 6.54 16.98
N GLU A 190 -12.79 5.95 17.37
CA GLU A 190 -13.19 5.83 18.80
C GLU A 190 -12.13 5.11 19.64
N GLU A 191 -11.38 4.20 19.05
CA GLU A 191 -10.33 3.44 19.71
C GLU A 191 -9.18 4.30 20.26
N PHE A 192 -8.97 5.49 19.67
CA PHE A 192 -7.94 6.45 20.07
C PHE A 192 -8.48 7.64 20.85
N LYS A 193 -9.80 7.78 20.92
CA LYS A 193 -10.46 8.88 21.61
C LYS A 193 -10.04 8.96 23.09
N GLY A 194 -9.61 10.12 23.52
CA GLY A 194 -9.13 10.38 24.89
C GLY A 194 -7.71 9.83 25.19
N LYS A 195 -7.15 9.01 24.31
CA LYS A 195 -5.77 8.49 24.44
C LYS A 195 -4.78 9.39 23.71
N VAL A 196 -5.01 9.70 22.46
CA VAL A 196 -4.21 10.65 21.67
C VAL A 196 -4.60 12.07 22.08
N LYS A 197 -3.62 12.87 22.48
CA LYS A 197 -3.80 14.24 22.99
C LYS A 197 -3.52 15.29 21.93
N GLU A 198 -2.56 15.04 21.07
CA GLU A 198 -2.12 15.95 20.02
C GLU A 198 -1.59 15.16 18.85
N VAL A 199 -1.91 15.58 17.63
CA VAL A 199 -1.32 15.06 16.40
C VAL A 199 -0.65 16.21 15.65
N VAL A 200 0.65 16.05 15.38
CA VAL A 200 1.46 16.99 14.60
C VAL A 200 1.82 16.32 13.27
N LEU A 201 1.51 17.00 12.17
CA LEU A 201 1.96 16.60 10.83
C LEU A 201 3.16 17.44 10.43
N SER A 202 4.32 16.80 10.25
CA SER A 202 5.54 17.42 9.77
C SER A 202 5.77 17.14 8.29
N TYR A 203 6.01 18.18 7.49
CA TYR A 203 6.30 18.06 6.08
C TYR A 203 7.47 18.95 5.65
N ARG A 204 8.35 18.41 4.83
CA ARG A 204 9.59 19.10 4.39
C ARG A 204 9.39 20.21 3.35
N ARG A 205 8.17 20.34 2.79
CA ARG A 205 7.78 21.43 1.89
C ARG A 205 6.60 22.20 2.48
N THR A 206 6.06 23.15 1.73
CA THR A 206 4.82 23.85 2.10
C THR A 206 3.58 23.05 1.69
N ALA A 207 2.41 23.44 2.20
CA ALA A 207 1.13 22.81 1.89
C ALA A 207 0.81 22.83 0.38
N GLU A 208 1.25 23.85 -0.34
CA GLU A 208 1.06 23.97 -1.79
C GLU A 208 1.71 22.82 -2.58
N TYR A 209 2.82 22.27 -2.06
CA TYR A 209 3.56 21.19 -2.69
C TYR A 209 3.28 19.82 -2.09
N ALA A 210 2.36 19.73 -1.12
CA ALA A 210 1.98 18.46 -0.53
C ALA A 210 1.22 17.60 -1.56
N PRO A 211 1.63 16.34 -1.81
CA PRO A 211 0.92 15.45 -2.73
C PRO A 211 -0.55 15.21 -2.36
N MET A 212 -0.91 15.33 -1.10
CA MET A 212 -2.31 15.25 -0.64
C MET A 212 -3.15 16.45 -1.10
N GLY A 213 -2.52 17.56 -1.47
CA GLY A 213 -3.16 18.82 -1.84
C GLY A 213 -3.44 19.74 -0.66
N LYS A 214 -3.38 21.06 -0.91
CA LYS A 214 -3.60 22.09 0.12
C LYS A 214 -4.95 21.94 0.83
N ARG A 215 -6.00 21.64 0.08
CA ARG A 215 -7.35 21.43 0.65
C ARG A 215 -7.37 20.30 1.70
N GLU A 216 -6.64 19.22 1.45
CA GLU A 216 -6.56 18.14 2.42
C GLU A 216 -5.79 18.57 3.68
N VAL A 217 -4.70 19.31 3.53
CA VAL A 217 -3.98 19.92 4.67
C VAL A 217 -4.91 20.79 5.50
N ASP A 218 -5.69 21.68 4.86
CA ASP A 218 -6.67 22.54 5.55
C ASP A 218 -7.73 21.70 6.30
N ASN A 219 -8.18 20.59 5.71
CA ASN A 219 -9.11 19.67 6.37
C ASN A 219 -8.50 19.01 7.61
N LEU A 220 -7.23 18.62 7.56
CA LEU A 220 -6.51 18.04 8.71
C LEU A 220 -6.37 19.04 9.86
N ILE A 221 -6.05 20.29 9.54
CA ILE A 221 -5.98 21.38 10.53
C ILE A 221 -7.36 21.63 11.14
N ALA A 222 -8.42 21.66 10.34
CA ALA A 222 -9.79 21.80 10.83
C ALA A 222 -10.23 20.62 11.72
N ALA A 223 -9.70 19.43 11.48
CA ALA A 223 -9.92 18.24 12.32
C ALA A 223 -9.13 18.26 13.63
N GLY A 224 -8.24 19.25 13.85
CA GLY A 224 -7.49 19.42 15.08
C GLY A 224 -6.00 19.07 15.01
N ALA A 225 -5.48 18.73 13.83
CA ALA A 225 -4.04 18.50 13.65
C ALA A 225 -3.25 19.82 13.68
N LYS A 226 -2.04 19.77 14.21
CA LYS A 226 -1.05 20.83 14.01
C LYS A 226 -0.24 20.52 12.74
N TYR A 227 0.01 21.51 11.92
CA TYR A 227 0.78 21.35 10.68
C TYR A 227 2.09 22.15 10.75
N TRP A 228 3.20 21.43 10.62
CA TRP A 228 4.55 21.98 10.61
C TRP A 228 5.14 21.83 9.22
N GLU A 229 4.99 22.84 8.41
CA GLU A 229 5.64 22.87 7.10
C GLU A 229 7.12 23.24 7.19
N LEU A 230 7.87 22.96 6.14
CA LEU A 230 9.32 23.22 6.05
C LEU A 230 10.08 22.68 7.27
N THR A 231 9.67 21.52 7.76
CA THR A 231 10.23 20.91 8.97
C THR A 231 10.43 19.41 8.71
N GLN A 232 11.66 18.94 8.94
CA GLN A 232 12.01 17.54 8.69
C GLN A 232 12.69 16.94 9.92
N PRO A 233 12.24 15.76 10.40
CA PRO A 233 12.98 14.97 11.37
C PRO A 233 14.30 14.48 10.76
N VAL A 234 15.36 14.53 11.58
CA VAL A 234 16.72 14.08 11.20
C VAL A 234 17.28 13.04 12.16
N GLU A 235 16.67 12.86 13.31
CA GLU A 235 17.09 11.87 14.31
C GLU A 235 15.93 11.57 15.28
N PHE A 236 15.84 10.32 15.70
CA PHE A 236 15.00 9.87 16.81
C PHE A 236 15.90 9.30 17.89
N LYS A 237 15.67 9.65 19.15
CA LYS A 237 16.47 9.18 20.27
C LYS A 237 15.68 9.07 21.57
N GLU A 238 16.18 8.27 22.49
CA GLU A 238 15.73 8.25 23.87
C GLU A 238 16.82 8.83 24.75
N GLU A 239 16.48 9.80 25.57
CA GLU A 239 17.41 10.46 26.46
C GLU A 239 16.71 10.78 27.77
N ASN A 240 17.29 10.33 28.91
CA ASN A 240 16.73 10.50 30.25
C ASN A 240 15.26 10.06 30.40
N GLY A 241 14.89 8.96 29.72
CA GLY A 241 13.53 8.41 29.71
C GLY A 241 12.53 9.17 28.84
N LYS A 242 13.01 10.13 28.05
CA LYS A 242 12.21 10.92 27.11
C LYS A 242 12.44 10.48 25.69
N LYS A 243 11.37 10.45 24.91
CA LYS A 243 11.39 10.19 23.45
C LYS A 243 11.52 11.51 22.72
N ILE A 244 12.65 11.72 22.07
CA ILE A 244 13.02 13.00 21.47
C ILE A 244 13.16 12.84 19.97
N VAL A 245 12.55 13.77 19.23
CA VAL A 245 12.72 13.93 17.79
C VAL A 245 13.51 15.20 17.55
N ARG A 246 14.64 15.08 16.84
CA ARG A 246 15.43 16.21 16.37
C ARG A 246 14.99 16.58 14.96
N PHE A 247 14.68 17.85 14.77
CA PHE A 247 14.23 18.42 13.51
C PHE A 247 15.23 19.42 12.96
N VAL A 248 15.10 19.66 11.66
CA VAL A 248 15.77 20.78 10.96
C VAL A 248 14.70 21.55 10.16
N LYS A 249 14.87 22.87 10.09
CA LYS A 249 14.06 23.71 9.21
C LYS A 249 14.58 23.61 7.77
N MET A 250 13.64 23.68 6.83
CA MET A 250 13.92 23.58 5.40
C MET A 250 13.66 24.90 4.70
N ARG A 251 14.38 25.15 3.62
CA ARG A 251 14.05 26.16 2.62
C ARG A 251 13.82 25.51 1.28
N LEU A 252 13.02 26.12 0.44
CA LEU A 252 12.75 25.62 -0.90
C LEU A 252 13.65 26.33 -1.92
N VAL A 253 14.30 25.51 -2.77
CA VAL A 253 15.13 25.99 -3.87
C VAL A 253 14.52 25.51 -5.17
N GLN A 254 14.13 26.45 -6.04
CA GLN A 254 13.61 26.13 -7.37
C GLN A 254 14.78 25.77 -8.29
N THR A 255 14.73 24.59 -8.89
CA THR A 255 15.63 24.19 -9.97
C THR A 255 14.84 24.08 -11.27
N SER A 256 15.47 24.42 -12.39
CA SER A 256 14.82 24.40 -13.72
C SER A 256 14.40 22.99 -14.18
N ALA A 257 14.95 21.94 -13.57
CA ALA A 257 14.70 20.54 -13.93
C ALA A 257 13.56 19.87 -13.14
N GLU A 258 13.07 20.47 -12.07
CA GLU A 258 12.11 19.81 -11.16
C GLU A 258 10.76 20.55 -11.15
N ARG A 259 9.67 19.79 -11.26
CA ARG A 259 8.30 20.33 -11.16
C ARG A 259 7.98 20.95 -9.79
N ARG A 260 8.65 20.51 -8.73
CA ARG A 260 8.47 21.00 -7.36
C ARG A 260 9.80 21.48 -6.82
N PRO A 261 9.83 22.61 -6.08
CA PRO A 261 11.06 23.11 -5.49
C PRO A 261 11.67 22.07 -4.53
N ARG A 262 12.99 22.03 -4.53
CA ARG A 262 13.77 21.10 -3.71
C ARG A 262 13.84 21.61 -2.26
N PRO A 263 13.50 20.80 -1.25
CA PRO A 263 13.73 21.16 0.13
C PRO A 263 15.23 21.00 0.47
N VAL A 264 15.81 22.02 1.07
CA VAL A 264 17.20 22.04 1.51
C VAL A 264 17.24 22.42 2.98
N PRO A 265 18.01 21.70 3.82
CA PRO A 265 18.15 22.04 5.23
C PRO A 265 18.77 23.44 5.44
N ILE A 266 18.28 24.15 6.45
CA ILE A 266 18.88 25.41 6.93
C ILE A 266 19.86 25.03 8.02
N GLU A 267 21.14 25.27 7.79
CA GLU A 267 22.20 25.01 8.78
C GLU A 267 21.97 25.81 10.06
N GLY A 268 22.14 25.17 11.21
CA GLY A 268 21.97 25.79 12.52
C GLY A 268 20.52 25.99 12.96
N SER A 269 19.55 25.43 12.23
CA SER A 269 18.12 25.53 12.53
C SER A 269 17.57 24.34 13.32
N GLU A 270 18.44 23.44 13.77
CA GLU A 270 18.06 22.23 14.48
C GLU A 270 17.35 22.56 15.80
N PHE A 271 16.33 21.79 16.11
CA PHE A 271 15.62 21.88 17.37
C PHE A 271 15.08 20.50 17.77
N GLU A 272 14.75 20.33 19.02
CA GLU A 272 14.26 19.08 19.58
C GLU A 272 12.87 19.25 20.19
N GLU A 273 12.04 18.22 20.04
CA GLU A 273 10.71 18.12 20.61
C GLU A 273 10.45 16.72 21.12
N GLU A 274 9.68 16.61 22.20
CA GLU A 274 9.24 15.34 22.76
C GLU A 274 7.97 14.86 22.07
N PHE A 275 7.93 13.59 21.69
CA PHE A 275 6.75 12.89 21.19
C PHE A 275 6.64 11.52 21.85
N ASP A 276 5.43 11.03 22.04
CA ASP A 276 5.19 9.70 22.57
C ASP A 276 5.33 8.63 21.48
N TYR A 277 4.83 8.92 20.27
CA TYR A 277 4.88 8.02 19.10
C TYR A 277 5.04 8.79 17.80
N VAL A 278 5.59 8.07 16.80
CA VAL A 278 5.83 8.60 15.46
C VAL A 278 5.28 7.64 14.42
N LEU A 279 4.58 8.18 13.40
CA LEU A 279 4.15 7.46 12.21
C LEU A 279 4.89 7.99 10.99
N LYS A 280 5.75 7.17 10.38
CA LYS A 280 6.47 7.51 9.15
C LYS A 280 5.60 7.24 7.93
N ALA A 281 5.21 8.28 7.20
CA ALA A 281 4.41 8.19 5.97
C ALA A 281 5.16 8.84 4.78
N VAL A 282 6.40 8.43 4.59
CA VAL A 282 7.36 9.03 3.64
C VAL A 282 7.41 8.32 2.27
N GLY A 283 6.37 7.62 1.94
CA GLY A 283 6.23 6.83 0.71
C GLY A 283 6.32 5.34 0.96
N VAL A 284 5.97 4.57 -0.07
CA VAL A 284 5.94 3.12 -0.04
C VAL A 284 6.76 2.52 -1.17
N LEU A 285 7.12 1.25 -1.01
CA LEU A 285 7.87 0.46 -1.98
C LEU A 285 7.00 -0.64 -2.54
N ALA A 286 7.23 -0.99 -3.79
CA ALA A 286 6.65 -2.18 -4.41
C ALA A 286 7.07 -3.44 -3.64
N THR A 287 6.15 -4.40 -3.57
CA THR A 287 6.34 -5.67 -2.86
C THR A 287 6.14 -6.85 -3.81
N PRO A 288 7.07 -7.04 -4.78
CA PRO A 288 7.02 -8.19 -5.66
C PRO A 288 7.26 -9.48 -4.87
N PRO A 289 6.68 -10.61 -5.28
CA PRO A 289 6.82 -11.89 -4.59
C PRO A 289 8.17 -12.58 -4.87
N ILE A 290 9.06 -11.90 -5.58
CA ILE A 290 10.36 -12.43 -6.03
C ILE A 290 11.47 -11.37 -5.91
N LYS A 291 12.70 -11.81 -5.82
CA LYS A 291 13.91 -10.98 -6.05
C LYS A 291 14.26 -10.99 -7.54
N ASP A 292 15.04 -9.99 -7.97
CA ASP A 292 15.47 -9.87 -9.38
C ASP A 292 16.07 -11.16 -9.92
N GLY A 293 15.63 -11.54 -11.10
CA GLY A 293 16.06 -12.74 -11.80
C GLY A 293 15.43 -14.05 -11.32
N CYS A 294 14.76 -14.05 -10.17
CA CYS A 294 14.06 -15.25 -9.73
C CYS A 294 12.92 -15.59 -10.70
N CYS A 295 12.77 -16.92 -11.01
CA CYS A 295 11.78 -17.44 -11.96
C CYS A 295 11.88 -16.84 -13.37
N GLY A 296 13.02 -16.26 -13.74
CA GLY A 296 13.21 -15.57 -15.02
C GLY A 296 12.53 -14.19 -15.10
N ILE A 297 12.13 -13.62 -13.96
CA ILE A 297 11.43 -12.33 -13.90
C ILE A 297 12.39 -11.24 -13.44
N LYS A 298 12.49 -10.16 -14.23
CA LYS A 298 13.31 -9.00 -13.92
C LYS A 298 12.58 -8.03 -13.00
N VAL A 299 13.25 -7.61 -11.93
CA VAL A 299 12.83 -6.54 -11.02
C VAL A 299 13.84 -5.40 -11.14
N ASP A 300 13.37 -4.18 -11.25
CA ASP A 300 14.23 -3.02 -11.36
C ASP A 300 14.82 -2.57 -9.99
N PRO A 301 15.78 -1.64 -9.96
CA PRO A 301 16.36 -1.14 -8.70
C PRO A 301 15.36 -0.47 -7.76
N HIS A 302 14.18 -0.07 -8.24
CA HIS A 302 13.11 0.50 -7.42
C HIS A 302 12.17 -0.56 -6.82
N GLY A 303 12.41 -1.84 -7.14
CA GLY A 303 11.60 -2.97 -6.69
C GLY A 303 10.36 -3.23 -7.54
N THR A 304 10.20 -2.57 -8.69
CA THR A 304 9.07 -2.81 -9.59
C THR A 304 9.37 -3.91 -10.61
N ILE A 305 8.34 -4.66 -10.99
CA ILE A 305 8.48 -5.72 -11.99
C ILE A 305 8.54 -5.09 -13.38
N VAL A 306 9.58 -5.44 -14.13
CA VAL A 306 9.76 -4.98 -15.51
C VAL A 306 8.84 -5.75 -16.44
N THR A 307 8.10 -5.03 -17.28
CA THR A 307 7.20 -5.60 -18.30
C THR A 307 7.36 -4.88 -19.64
N ASP A 308 6.91 -5.54 -20.68
CA ASP A 308 6.68 -4.90 -21.98
C ASP A 308 5.36 -4.09 -22.01
N ASP A 309 5.02 -3.55 -23.19
CA ASP A 309 3.78 -2.77 -23.38
C ASP A 309 2.51 -3.62 -23.29
N ASN A 310 2.63 -4.94 -23.37
CA ASN A 310 1.56 -5.91 -23.18
C ASN A 310 1.46 -6.43 -21.75
N PHE A 311 2.08 -5.77 -20.78
CA PHE A 311 2.13 -6.16 -19.38
C PHE A 311 2.84 -7.49 -19.10
N MET A 312 3.45 -8.13 -20.12
CA MET A 312 4.20 -9.37 -19.94
C MET A 312 5.57 -9.08 -19.33
N THR A 313 5.92 -9.84 -18.31
CA THR A 313 7.25 -9.80 -17.68
C THR A 313 8.31 -10.42 -18.60
N THR A 314 9.54 -10.48 -18.15
CA THR A 314 10.61 -11.22 -18.88
C THR A 314 10.41 -12.74 -18.88
N ARG A 315 9.43 -13.27 -18.11
CA ARG A 315 8.97 -14.66 -18.15
C ARG A 315 7.70 -14.78 -18.98
N GLU A 316 7.71 -15.57 -20.06
CA GLU A 316 6.53 -15.81 -20.90
C GLU A 316 5.35 -16.35 -20.10
N GLY A 317 4.15 -15.82 -20.32
CA GLY A 317 2.91 -16.20 -19.64
C GLY A 317 2.75 -15.61 -18.24
N VAL A 318 3.72 -14.83 -17.78
CA VAL A 318 3.67 -14.11 -16.49
C VAL A 318 3.59 -12.61 -16.74
N PHE A 319 2.56 -11.99 -16.17
CA PHE A 319 2.22 -10.58 -16.35
C PHE A 319 2.30 -9.84 -15.02
N ALA A 320 2.42 -8.52 -15.05
CA ALA A 320 2.35 -7.68 -13.85
C ALA A 320 1.52 -6.43 -14.12
N ALA A 321 0.76 -6.00 -13.11
CA ALA A 321 -0.08 -4.81 -13.18
C ALA A 321 -0.22 -4.12 -11.83
N GLY A 322 -0.67 -2.86 -11.86
CA GLY A 322 -0.84 -2.03 -10.68
C GLY A 322 0.49 -1.54 -10.13
N ASP A 323 0.49 -1.20 -8.85
CA ASP A 323 1.62 -0.52 -8.19
C ASP A 323 2.91 -1.36 -8.18
N VAL A 324 2.83 -2.69 -8.21
CA VAL A 324 4.02 -3.56 -8.31
C VAL A 324 4.77 -3.38 -9.64
N ARG A 325 4.07 -2.88 -10.67
CA ARG A 325 4.63 -2.63 -12.01
C ARG A 325 5.10 -1.18 -12.18
N HIS A 326 4.31 -0.19 -11.78
CA HIS A 326 4.60 1.22 -12.07
C HIS A 326 4.91 2.07 -10.83
N GLY A 327 5.00 1.47 -9.65
CA GLY A 327 5.16 2.18 -8.39
C GLY A 327 3.82 2.67 -7.80
N PRO A 328 3.87 3.30 -6.63
CA PRO A 328 2.68 3.74 -5.90
C PRO A 328 1.79 4.66 -6.72
N SER A 329 0.49 4.38 -6.72
CA SER A 329 -0.51 5.17 -7.44
C SER A 329 -1.83 5.27 -6.66
N LEU A 330 -2.85 5.84 -7.30
CA LEU A 330 -4.20 5.87 -6.78
C LEU A 330 -4.99 4.62 -7.21
N ILE A 331 -6.14 4.40 -6.57
CA ILE A 331 -7.02 3.24 -6.83
C ILE A 331 -7.42 3.14 -8.31
N GLY A 332 -7.80 4.28 -8.93
CA GLY A 332 -8.24 4.31 -10.32
C GLY A 332 -7.18 3.83 -11.32
N PRO A 333 -5.97 4.40 -11.32
CA PRO A 333 -4.86 3.91 -12.13
C PRO A 333 -4.50 2.45 -11.89
N ALA A 334 -4.46 1.98 -10.64
CA ALA A 334 -4.19 0.59 -10.33
C ALA A 334 -5.27 -0.34 -10.89
N LEU A 335 -6.54 -0.01 -10.69
CA LEU A 335 -7.69 -0.74 -11.24
C LEU A 335 -7.61 -0.82 -12.77
N LYS A 336 -7.38 0.32 -13.43
CA LYS A 336 -7.24 0.40 -14.89
C LYS A 336 -6.09 -0.47 -15.40
N SER A 337 -4.94 -0.40 -14.74
CA SER A 337 -3.77 -1.22 -15.08
C SER A 337 -4.09 -2.72 -15.07
N GLY A 338 -4.77 -3.20 -14.02
CA GLY A 338 -5.22 -4.59 -13.95
C GLY A 338 -6.20 -4.99 -15.07
N MET A 339 -7.17 -4.12 -15.35
CA MET A 339 -8.13 -4.36 -16.43
C MET A 339 -7.47 -4.40 -17.81
N ASP A 340 -6.50 -3.54 -18.07
CA ASP A 340 -5.77 -3.50 -19.34
C ASP A 340 -4.83 -4.71 -19.47
N ALA A 341 -4.15 -5.11 -18.39
CA ALA A 341 -3.37 -6.35 -18.37
C ALA A 341 -4.24 -7.58 -18.66
N ALA A 342 -5.44 -7.65 -18.09
CA ALA A 342 -6.36 -8.76 -18.31
C ALA A 342 -6.77 -8.92 -19.79
N LYS A 343 -6.95 -7.83 -20.51
CA LYS A 343 -7.20 -7.86 -21.96
C LYS A 343 -6.02 -8.49 -22.71
N LYS A 344 -4.80 -8.12 -22.34
CA LYS A 344 -3.57 -8.67 -22.93
C LYS A 344 -3.36 -10.14 -22.57
N ILE A 345 -3.68 -10.53 -21.36
CA ILE A 345 -3.69 -11.94 -20.95
C ILE A 345 -4.68 -12.74 -21.80
N HIS A 346 -5.90 -12.22 -22.02
CA HIS A 346 -6.89 -12.86 -22.88
C HIS A 346 -6.37 -13.03 -24.31
N GLU A 347 -5.82 -11.98 -24.93
CA GLU A 347 -5.22 -12.04 -26.26
C GLU A 347 -4.12 -13.12 -26.34
N TYR A 348 -3.23 -13.15 -25.33
CA TYR A 348 -2.17 -14.17 -25.24
C TYR A 348 -2.73 -15.59 -25.16
N LEU A 349 -3.69 -15.84 -24.29
CA LEU A 349 -4.28 -17.17 -24.08
C LEU A 349 -5.03 -17.68 -25.32
N MET A 350 -5.69 -16.79 -26.06
CA MET A 350 -6.46 -17.16 -27.27
C MET A 350 -5.57 -17.29 -28.51
N SER A 351 -4.31 -16.88 -28.44
CA SER A 351 -3.31 -17.08 -29.50
C SER A 351 -2.53 -18.41 -29.39
N LYS A 352 -2.72 -19.14 -28.30
CA LYS A 352 -2.13 -20.46 -28.00
C LYS A 352 -3.14 -21.57 -28.20
#